data_4adf36cf4de4aec83260e441c4b0ad11
#
_entry.id   4adf36cf4de4aec83260e441c4b0ad11
#
_cell.length_a   1.000
_cell.length_b   1.000
_cell.length_c   1.000
_cell.angle_alpha   90.00
_cell.angle_beta   90.00
_cell.angle_gamma   90.00
#
_symmetry.space_group_name_H-M   'P 1'
#
loop_
_entity.id
_entity.type
_entity.pdbx_description
1 polymer ?
#
loop_
_entity_poly.entity_id
_entity_poly.type
_entity_poly.pdbx_seq_one_letter_code
_entity_poly.pdbx_strand_id
1 'polypeptide(L)'
;MSERSQIRRHPERSVPDEAPTILAEGLVAHVGFCHRGQPFVIPFSYHYDESDPDKIYLHGSVASRALQFLGDGGPVCISVTLLDGLVYSRSAKYHSMNYRSAVVFGSARVVSEEEKKAVIFDKMVDRYFAGRTAGRDYEAAPSAHLNNTLVVEVVIDESSAKARTGGPAGPTDAIDGAPGTCGIVDLRNLG
;
A
#
# COMPACT_ATOMS: atom_id res chain seq x y z
N MET A 1 13.39 -14.78 0.14
CA MET A 1 11.95 -14.94 0.46
C MET A 1 11.84 -15.97 1.56
N SER A 2 11.34 -15.59 2.73
CA SER A 2 11.15 -16.50 3.86
C SER A 2 9.72 -17.09 3.83
N GLU A 3 9.41 -17.93 4.83
CA GLU A 3 8.08 -18.52 4.98
C GLU A 3 6.95 -17.48 5.15
N ARG A 4 7.25 -16.31 5.75
CA ARG A 4 6.27 -15.22 5.98
C ARG A 4 5.86 -14.48 4.71
N SER A 5 6.76 -14.39 3.71
CA SER A 5 6.49 -13.72 2.43
C SER A 5 6.04 -14.68 1.32
N GLN A 6 5.97 -15.99 1.60
CA GLN A 6 5.58 -16.99 0.62
C GLN A 6 4.06 -16.97 0.36
N ILE A 7 3.65 -16.87 -0.89
CA ILE A 7 2.27 -17.01 -1.32
C ILE A 7 1.92 -18.50 -1.44
N ARG A 8 1.22 -19.04 -0.43
CA ARG A 8 0.88 -20.47 -0.34
C ARG A 8 -0.39 -20.82 -1.13
N ARG A 9 -1.36 -19.92 -1.19
CA ARG A 9 -2.62 -20.14 -1.91
C ARG A 9 -2.60 -19.39 -3.23
N HIS A 10 -2.83 -20.10 -4.32
CA HIS A 10 -2.72 -19.58 -5.68
C HIS A 10 -1.32 -19.03 -5.99
N PRO A 11 -0.27 -19.87 -5.94
CA PRO A 11 1.09 -19.44 -6.21
C PRO A 11 1.28 -18.92 -7.65
N GLU A 12 0.43 -19.34 -8.58
CA GLU A 12 0.39 -18.85 -9.96
C GLU A 12 0.06 -17.36 -10.10
N ARG A 13 -0.42 -16.75 -9.02
CA ARG A 13 -0.70 -15.29 -8.94
C ARG A 13 0.43 -14.51 -8.30
N SER A 14 1.54 -15.16 -7.96
CA SER A 14 2.69 -14.48 -7.39
C SER A 14 3.39 -13.65 -8.46
N VAL A 15 3.57 -12.36 -8.16
CA VAL A 15 4.21 -11.37 -9.04
C VAL A 15 5.21 -10.54 -8.24
N PRO A 16 6.24 -11.16 -7.65
CA PRO A 16 7.13 -10.48 -6.69
C PRO A 16 7.81 -9.24 -7.29
N ASP A 17 8.13 -9.27 -8.58
CA ASP A 17 8.79 -8.17 -9.27
C ASP A 17 7.87 -6.94 -9.47
N GLU A 18 6.55 -7.09 -9.28
CA GLU A 18 5.59 -5.99 -9.32
C GLU A 18 5.43 -5.27 -7.97
N ALA A 19 6.03 -5.74 -6.89
CA ALA A 19 5.89 -5.13 -5.58
C ALA A 19 6.27 -3.64 -5.56
N PRO A 20 7.40 -3.19 -6.15
CA PRO A 20 7.74 -1.78 -6.22
C PRO A 20 6.68 -0.93 -6.93
N THR A 21 6.22 -1.37 -8.09
CA THR A 21 5.18 -0.66 -8.88
C THR A 21 3.86 -0.57 -8.11
N ILE A 22 3.44 -1.64 -7.43
CA ILE A 22 2.21 -1.63 -6.61
C ILE A 22 2.35 -0.64 -5.45
N LEU A 23 3.53 -0.60 -4.80
CA LEU A 23 3.82 0.37 -3.74
C LEU A 23 3.89 1.80 -4.27
N ALA A 24 4.39 2.00 -5.48
CA ALA A 24 4.44 3.32 -6.12
C ALA A 24 3.05 3.82 -6.53
N GLU A 25 2.18 2.99 -7.06
CA GLU A 25 0.83 3.35 -7.49
C GLU A 25 -0.18 3.51 -6.35
N GLY A 26 -0.04 2.73 -5.27
CA GLY A 26 -1.01 2.70 -4.17
C GLY A 26 -1.06 4.01 -3.39
N LEU A 27 -2.23 4.38 -2.90
CA LEU A 27 -2.46 5.64 -2.17
C LEU A 27 -2.53 5.45 -0.66
N VAL A 28 -2.92 4.26 -0.20
CA VAL A 28 -3.11 3.95 1.22
C VAL A 28 -2.35 2.69 1.59
N ALA A 29 -1.54 2.79 2.62
CA ALA A 29 -0.88 1.67 3.26
C ALA A 29 -1.69 1.25 4.50
N HIS A 30 -2.04 -0.03 4.61
CA HIS A 30 -2.59 -0.61 5.82
C HIS A 30 -1.43 -1.16 6.65
N VAL A 31 -1.12 -0.46 7.73
CA VAL A 31 0.05 -0.73 8.59
C VAL A 31 -0.35 -1.59 9.76
N GLY A 32 0.11 -2.83 9.76
CA GLY A 32 -0.13 -3.83 10.80
C GLY A 32 1.03 -3.90 11.79
N PHE A 33 0.74 -3.87 13.08
CA PHE A 33 1.70 -4.06 14.17
C PHE A 33 1.02 -4.66 15.39
N CYS A 34 1.82 -5.15 16.36
CA CYS A 34 1.32 -5.70 17.61
C CYS A 34 1.87 -4.88 18.77
N HIS A 35 0.98 -4.33 19.59
CA HIS A 35 1.36 -3.60 20.82
C HIS A 35 0.77 -4.28 22.04
N ARG A 36 1.63 -4.70 22.96
CA ARG A 36 1.25 -5.43 24.20
C ARG A 36 0.36 -6.66 23.94
N GLY A 37 0.66 -7.41 22.87
CA GLY A 37 -0.11 -8.58 22.45
C GLY A 37 -1.38 -8.29 21.66
N GLN A 38 -1.80 -7.03 21.55
CA GLN A 38 -2.95 -6.62 20.76
C GLN A 38 -2.52 -6.25 19.35
N PRO A 39 -3.05 -6.91 18.29
CA PRO A 39 -2.82 -6.52 16.92
C PRO A 39 -3.64 -5.26 16.56
N PHE A 40 -3.02 -4.42 15.75
CA PHE A 40 -3.62 -3.22 15.15
C PHE A 40 -3.35 -3.21 13.65
N VAL A 41 -4.29 -2.66 12.88
CA VAL A 41 -4.12 -2.31 11.47
C VAL A 41 -4.65 -0.89 11.28
N ILE A 42 -3.79 0.03 10.87
CA ILE A 42 -4.13 1.44 10.72
C ILE A 42 -3.81 1.89 9.30
N PRO A 43 -4.75 2.55 8.59
CA PRO A 43 -4.48 3.12 7.28
C PRO A 43 -3.65 4.40 7.41
N PHE A 44 -2.64 4.54 6.53
CA PHE A 44 -1.80 5.73 6.40
C PHE A 44 -1.66 6.13 4.93
N SER A 45 -1.59 7.43 4.66
CA SER A 45 -0.86 7.91 3.49
C SER A 45 0.62 7.65 3.69
N TYR A 46 1.37 7.38 2.64
CA TYR A 46 2.77 7.00 2.74
C TYR A 46 3.59 7.55 1.57
N HIS A 47 4.88 7.66 1.75
CA HIS A 47 5.82 7.88 0.66
C HIS A 47 6.62 6.61 0.39
N TYR A 48 6.72 6.28 -0.89
CA TYR A 48 7.57 5.24 -1.46
C TYR A 48 8.19 5.77 -2.74
N ASP A 49 9.47 5.54 -2.92
CA ASP A 49 10.25 5.98 -4.08
C ASP A 49 10.94 4.76 -4.69
N GLU A 50 10.65 4.46 -5.96
CA GLU A 50 11.27 3.33 -6.66
C GLU A 50 12.80 3.48 -6.81
N SER A 51 13.34 4.70 -6.66
CA SER A 51 14.78 4.94 -6.61
C SER A 51 15.42 4.59 -5.24
N ASP A 52 14.61 4.40 -4.18
CA ASP A 52 15.01 3.94 -2.85
C ASP A 52 14.04 2.82 -2.39
N PRO A 53 14.02 1.68 -3.10
CA PRO A 53 12.95 0.68 -3.00
C PRO A 53 12.91 -0.06 -1.66
N ASP A 54 13.93 0.09 -0.83
CA ASP A 54 14.02 -0.59 0.46
C ASP A 54 13.35 0.19 1.60
N LYS A 55 12.62 1.29 1.30
CA LYS A 55 12.04 2.15 2.33
C LYS A 55 10.63 2.62 2.02
N ILE A 56 9.83 2.68 3.09
CA ILE A 56 8.52 3.33 3.11
C ILE A 56 8.53 4.37 4.24
N TYR A 57 7.97 5.54 3.99
CA TYR A 57 7.86 6.60 5.00
C TYR A 57 6.41 6.84 5.38
N LEU A 58 6.16 6.88 6.70
CA LEU A 58 4.88 7.20 7.31
C LEU A 58 5.02 8.49 8.10
N HIS A 59 3.97 9.28 8.18
CA HIS A 59 3.99 10.49 9.00
C HIS A 59 2.68 10.73 9.74
N GLY A 60 2.74 11.56 10.74
CA GLY A 60 1.58 12.01 11.51
C GLY A 60 1.98 12.83 12.74
N SER A 61 1.01 13.13 13.59
CA SER A 61 1.27 13.87 14.83
C SER A 61 2.27 13.15 15.72
N VAL A 62 3.15 13.90 16.39
CA VAL A 62 4.02 13.38 17.46
C VAL A 62 3.24 12.71 18.60
N ALA A 63 1.95 13.02 18.75
CA ALA A 63 1.05 12.36 19.71
C ALA A 63 0.47 11.02 19.20
N SER A 64 0.77 10.61 17.96
CA SER A 64 0.30 9.33 17.42
C SER A 64 0.95 8.15 18.14
N ARG A 65 0.18 7.42 18.93
CA ARG A 65 0.65 6.21 19.63
C ARG A 65 1.18 5.16 18.66
N ALA A 66 0.56 5.02 17.50
CA ALA A 66 0.99 4.06 16.46
C ALA A 66 2.38 4.41 15.94
N LEU A 67 2.61 5.68 15.57
CA LEU A 67 3.92 6.12 15.05
C LEU A 67 5.01 6.11 16.12
N GLN A 68 4.67 6.49 17.37
CA GLN A 68 5.61 6.36 18.50
C GLN A 68 6.04 4.91 18.69
N PHE A 69 5.07 3.97 18.74
CA PHE A 69 5.36 2.55 18.89
C PHE A 69 6.18 1.99 17.72
N LEU A 70 5.84 2.34 16.49
CA LEU A 70 6.60 1.94 15.30
C LEU A 70 8.02 2.51 15.34
N GLY A 71 8.17 3.77 15.76
CA GLY A 71 9.46 4.45 15.88
C GLY A 71 10.44 3.82 16.88
N ASP A 72 9.93 3.04 17.84
CA ASP A 72 10.73 2.28 18.83
C ASP A 72 11.41 1.02 18.22
N GLY A 73 11.28 0.78 16.93
CA GLY A 73 11.95 -0.32 16.22
C GLY A 73 11.15 -1.62 16.17
N GLY A 74 9.84 -1.56 16.43
CA GLY A 74 8.97 -2.73 16.38
C GLY A 74 8.81 -3.32 14.98
N PRO A 75 8.53 -4.63 14.86
CA PRO A 75 8.23 -5.24 13.58
C PRO A 75 6.91 -4.71 13.02
N VAL A 76 6.88 -4.51 11.71
CA VAL A 76 5.73 -3.98 10.99
C VAL A 76 5.43 -4.82 9.75
N CYS A 77 4.13 -4.94 9.46
CA CYS A 77 3.63 -5.51 8.22
C CYS A 77 2.77 -4.46 7.51
N ILE A 78 3.11 -4.13 6.27
CA ILE A 78 2.37 -3.14 5.47
C ILE A 78 1.72 -3.86 4.30
N SER A 79 0.43 -3.60 4.09
CA SER A 79 -0.30 -4.07 2.91
C SER A 79 -0.79 -2.88 2.08
N VAL A 80 -0.53 -2.93 0.79
CA VAL A 80 -1.06 -2.00 -0.22
C VAL A 80 -1.84 -2.81 -1.23
N THR A 81 -3.06 -2.38 -1.57
CA THR A 81 -3.92 -3.07 -2.52
C THR A 81 -4.52 -2.09 -3.50
N LEU A 82 -4.45 -2.44 -4.78
CA LEU A 82 -5.11 -1.79 -5.89
C LEU A 82 -6.25 -2.69 -6.35
N LEU A 83 -7.46 -2.17 -6.33
CA LEU A 83 -8.64 -2.87 -6.82
C LEU A 83 -8.89 -2.47 -8.27
N ASP A 84 -8.58 -3.38 -9.19
CA ASP A 84 -8.64 -3.11 -10.64
C ASP A 84 -10.02 -3.40 -11.24
N GLY A 85 -10.81 -4.28 -10.63
CA GLY A 85 -12.16 -4.57 -11.12
C GLY A 85 -12.94 -5.58 -10.29
N LEU A 86 -14.27 -5.56 -10.44
CA LEU A 86 -15.17 -6.55 -9.87
C LEU A 86 -15.57 -7.55 -10.95
N VAL A 87 -15.44 -8.84 -10.65
CA VAL A 87 -15.74 -9.92 -11.59
C VAL A 87 -17.03 -10.61 -11.13
N TYR A 88 -18.08 -10.47 -11.92
CA TYR A 88 -19.35 -11.13 -11.65
C TYR A 88 -19.51 -12.36 -12.55
N SER A 89 -20.15 -13.39 -12.01
CA SER A 89 -20.35 -14.69 -12.63
C SER A 89 -21.81 -15.07 -12.57
N ARG A 90 -22.23 -15.96 -13.46
CA ARG A 90 -23.57 -16.59 -13.39
C ARG A 90 -23.74 -17.47 -12.14
N SER A 91 -22.65 -17.79 -11.45
CA SER A 91 -22.66 -18.60 -10.23
C SER A 91 -22.10 -17.83 -9.06
N ALA A 92 -22.84 -17.74 -7.95
CA ALA A 92 -22.50 -16.95 -6.77
C ALA A 92 -21.09 -17.23 -6.22
N LYS A 93 -20.65 -18.49 -6.22
CA LYS A 93 -19.34 -18.93 -5.73
C LYS A 93 -18.18 -18.33 -6.53
N TYR A 94 -18.39 -17.96 -7.80
CA TYR A 94 -17.36 -17.55 -8.74
C TYR A 94 -17.26 -16.03 -8.94
N HIS A 95 -18.05 -15.24 -8.20
CA HIS A 95 -17.80 -13.81 -8.08
C HIS A 95 -16.44 -13.56 -7.49
N SER A 96 -15.71 -12.59 -8.00
CA SER A 96 -14.29 -12.35 -7.64
C SER A 96 -13.93 -10.88 -7.87
N MET A 97 -12.64 -10.56 -7.73
CA MET A 97 -12.08 -9.23 -8.05
C MET A 97 -10.77 -9.41 -8.81
N ASN A 98 -10.49 -8.47 -9.70
CA ASN A 98 -9.16 -8.23 -10.24
C ASN A 98 -8.46 -7.24 -9.33
N TYR A 99 -7.24 -7.55 -8.93
CA TYR A 99 -6.48 -6.76 -7.97
C TYR A 99 -4.98 -6.98 -8.14
N ARG A 100 -4.23 -6.01 -7.66
CA ARG A 100 -2.79 -6.12 -7.41
C ARG A 100 -2.54 -5.76 -5.95
N SER A 101 -1.73 -6.52 -5.24
CA SER A 101 -1.42 -6.26 -3.83
C SER A 101 0.02 -6.56 -3.51
N ALA A 102 0.63 -5.72 -2.69
CA ALA A 102 1.94 -5.94 -2.11
C ALA A 102 1.82 -6.06 -0.59
N VAL A 103 2.56 -6.97 -0.01
CA VAL A 103 2.74 -7.10 1.43
C VAL A 103 4.22 -6.97 1.74
N VAL A 104 4.55 -6.07 2.64
CA VAL A 104 5.91 -5.74 3.06
C VAL A 104 6.08 -6.06 4.52
N PHE A 105 7.20 -6.66 4.87
CA PHE A 105 7.64 -6.91 6.23
C PHE A 105 8.93 -6.14 6.49
N GLY A 106 9.01 -5.51 7.65
CA GLY A 106 10.17 -4.71 7.99
C GLY A 106 10.19 -4.26 9.44
N SER A 107 11.10 -3.36 9.72
CA SER A 107 11.23 -2.67 10.99
C SER A 107 11.21 -1.16 10.78
N ALA A 108 10.70 -0.45 11.78
CA ALA A 108 10.50 0.98 11.65
C ALA A 108 11.45 1.75 12.59
N ARG A 109 11.85 2.95 12.20
CA ARG A 109 12.64 3.87 13.02
C ARG A 109 12.22 5.33 12.80
N VAL A 110 12.42 6.17 13.80
CA VAL A 110 12.16 7.61 13.69
C VAL A 110 13.18 8.27 12.75
N VAL A 111 12.70 9.16 11.89
CA VAL A 111 13.53 10.12 11.16
C VAL A 111 13.65 11.37 12.02
N SER A 112 14.85 11.66 12.51
CA SER A 112 15.15 12.79 13.40
C SER A 112 15.56 14.06 12.65
N GLU A 113 16.21 13.90 11.50
CA GLU A 113 16.80 14.98 10.72
C GLU A 113 15.71 15.84 10.04
N GLU A 114 15.68 17.13 10.40
CA GLU A 114 14.66 18.07 9.91
C GLU A 114 14.70 18.23 8.39
N GLU A 115 15.89 18.30 7.81
CA GLU A 115 16.07 18.39 6.35
C GLU A 115 15.51 17.16 5.64
N LYS A 116 15.75 15.96 6.19
CA LYS A 116 15.17 14.71 5.64
C LYS A 116 13.66 14.70 5.72
N LYS A 117 13.08 15.17 6.84
CA LYS A 117 11.63 15.31 6.97
C LYS A 117 11.06 16.25 5.92
N ALA A 118 11.68 17.43 5.71
CA ALA A 118 11.24 18.39 4.71
C ALA A 118 11.23 17.77 3.30
N VAL A 119 12.30 17.08 2.91
CA VAL A 119 12.38 16.37 1.63
C VAL A 119 11.28 15.31 1.49
N ILE A 120 11.00 14.54 2.55
CA ILE A 120 9.94 13.53 2.53
C ILE A 120 8.56 14.18 2.33
N PHE A 121 8.29 15.32 2.99
CA PHE A 121 7.03 16.05 2.79
C PHE A 121 6.87 16.58 1.37
N ASP A 122 7.90 17.17 0.79
CA ASP A 122 7.85 17.65 -0.60
C ASP A 122 7.58 16.48 -1.57
N LYS A 123 8.26 15.36 -1.39
CA LYS A 123 8.03 14.15 -2.18
C LYS A 123 6.63 13.58 -1.99
N MET A 124 6.04 13.69 -0.79
CA MET A 124 4.65 13.28 -0.55
C MET A 124 3.67 14.19 -1.27
N VAL A 125 3.90 15.52 -1.26
CA VAL A 125 3.05 16.44 -2.03
C VAL A 125 3.14 16.12 -3.51
N ASP A 126 4.32 15.92 -4.05
CA ASP A 126 4.50 15.58 -5.46
C ASP A 126 3.82 14.26 -5.85
N ARG A 127 3.91 13.24 -4.98
CA ARG A 127 3.26 11.95 -5.18
C ARG A 127 1.74 12.04 -5.25
N TYR A 128 1.10 12.75 -4.30
CA TYR A 128 -0.36 12.82 -4.20
C TYR A 128 -0.98 13.95 -5.01
N PHE A 129 -0.20 14.97 -5.33
CA PHE A 129 -0.65 16.20 -5.95
C PHE A 129 0.36 16.69 -7.00
N ALA A 130 0.68 15.82 -7.95
CA ALA A 130 1.68 16.07 -8.98
C ALA A 130 1.53 17.43 -9.66
N GLY A 131 2.66 18.11 -9.90
CA GLY A 131 2.73 19.42 -10.56
C GLY A 131 2.52 20.61 -9.61
N ARG A 132 2.32 20.40 -8.31
CA ARG A 132 2.31 21.49 -7.33
C ARG A 132 3.74 21.83 -6.89
N THR A 133 4.02 23.13 -6.71
CA THR A 133 5.35 23.63 -6.40
C THR A 133 5.32 24.46 -5.12
N ALA A 134 6.24 24.18 -4.19
CA ALA A 134 6.43 24.99 -3.00
C ALA A 134 6.78 26.45 -3.37
N GLY A 135 6.23 27.40 -2.63
CA GLY A 135 6.41 28.83 -2.86
C GLY A 135 5.48 29.42 -3.94
N ARG A 136 4.81 28.56 -4.75
CA ARG A 136 3.81 28.98 -5.74
C ARG A 136 2.41 28.46 -5.40
N ASP A 137 2.26 27.17 -5.14
CA ASP A 137 0.97 26.48 -4.97
C ASP A 137 0.70 26.11 -3.51
N TYR A 138 1.75 26.07 -2.68
CA TYR A 138 1.68 25.84 -1.24
C TYR A 138 2.91 26.41 -0.53
N GLU A 139 2.80 26.66 0.76
CA GLU A 139 3.94 27.04 1.60
C GLU A 139 4.75 25.82 2.01
N ALA A 140 6.09 25.90 1.94
CA ALA A 140 6.95 24.86 2.48
C ALA A 140 6.67 24.68 3.99
N ALA A 141 6.80 23.46 4.48
CA ALA A 141 6.53 23.17 5.89
C ALA A 141 7.49 23.95 6.81
N PRO A 142 7.00 24.87 7.67
CA PRO A 142 7.86 25.57 8.64
C PRO A 142 8.48 24.58 9.63
N SER A 143 9.68 24.87 10.16
CA SER A 143 10.34 24.05 11.18
C SER A 143 9.44 23.71 12.37
N ALA A 144 8.58 24.61 12.80
CA ALA A 144 7.62 24.34 13.87
C ALA A 144 6.64 23.20 13.52
N HIS A 145 6.22 23.10 12.26
CA HIS A 145 5.36 22.00 11.81
C HIS A 145 6.13 20.69 11.71
N LEU A 146 7.37 20.71 11.21
CA LEU A 146 8.24 19.55 11.15
C LEU A 146 8.54 18.97 12.54
N ASN A 147 8.71 19.85 13.56
CA ASN A 147 8.93 19.45 14.94
C ASN A 147 7.69 18.83 15.60
N ASN A 148 6.49 19.22 15.19
CA ASN A 148 5.22 18.65 15.65
C ASN A 148 4.78 17.40 14.85
N THR A 149 5.59 16.98 13.87
CA THR A 149 5.29 15.82 13.04
C THR A 149 6.34 14.73 13.24
N LEU A 150 5.86 13.54 13.54
CA LEU A 150 6.67 12.34 13.57
C LEU A 150 6.71 11.73 12.18
N VAL A 151 7.91 11.51 11.67
CA VAL A 151 8.17 10.75 10.46
C VAL A 151 8.85 9.44 10.85
N VAL A 152 8.33 8.34 10.36
CA VAL A 152 8.86 7.00 10.60
C VAL A 152 9.28 6.40 9.25
N GLU A 153 10.53 5.95 9.20
CA GLU A 153 11.09 5.18 8.09
C GLU A 153 10.88 3.70 8.38
N VAL A 154 10.26 2.98 7.49
CA VAL A 154 10.16 1.52 7.52
C VAL A 154 11.19 0.97 6.55
N VAL A 155 12.17 0.23 7.08
CA VAL A 155 13.14 -0.52 6.26
C VAL A 155 12.52 -1.86 5.90
N ILE A 156 12.50 -2.16 4.61
CA ILE A 156 11.88 -3.37 4.05
C ILE A 156 12.88 -4.52 4.16
N ASP A 157 12.52 -5.57 4.90
CA ASP A 157 13.30 -6.81 4.97
C ASP A 157 12.91 -7.77 3.85
N GLU A 158 11.59 -7.88 3.61
CA GLU A 158 10.99 -8.79 2.64
C GLU A 158 9.69 -8.21 2.09
N SER A 159 9.40 -8.56 0.85
CA SER A 159 8.09 -8.27 0.25
C SER A 159 7.54 -9.49 -0.49
N SER A 160 6.24 -9.47 -0.70
CA SER A 160 5.54 -10.35 -1.64
C SER A 160 4.50 -9.54 -2.40
N ALA A 161 4.24 -9.92 -3.65
CA ALA A 161 3.17 -9.33 -4.41
C ALA A 161 2.32 -10.39 -5.09
N LYS A 162 1.03 -10.10 -5.19
CA LYS A 162 0.02 -11.00 -5.73
C LYS A 162 -0.95 -10.23 -6.61
N ALA A 163 -1.21 -10.77 -7.79
CA ALA A 163 -2.18 -10.21 -8.73
C ALA A 163 -3.18 -11.24 -9.20
N ARG A 164 -4.39 -10.79 -9.47
CA ARG A 164 -5.39 -11.53 -10.25
C ARG A 164 -5.91 -10.62 -11.35
N THR A 165 -5.88 -11.13 -12.55
CA THR A 165 -6.48 -10.52 -13.73
C THR A 165 -7.34 -11.55 -14.45
N GLY A 166 -8.30 -11.12 -15.24
CA GLY A 166 -9.09 -11.97 -16.10
C GLY A 166 -10.58 -11.99 -15.79
N GLY A 167 -11.30 -12.67 -16.64
CA GLY A 167 -12.75 -12.74 -16.64
C GLY A 167 -13.35 -13.68 -15.60
N PRO A 168 -14.67 -13.85 -15.65
CA PRO A 168 -15.41 -14.85 -14.90
C PRO A 168 -14.98 -16.26 -15.32
N ALA A 169 -14.95 -17.19 -14.36
CA ALA A 169 -14.46 -18.55 -14.55
C ALA A 169 -15.42 -19.60 -13.95
N GLY A 170 -16.69 -19.25 -13.83
CA GLY A 170 -17.72 -20.18 -13.40
C GLY A 170 -18.05 -21.21 -14.49
N PRO A 171 -18.62 -22.36 -14.12
CA PRO A 171 -18.82 -23.50 -15.02
C PRO A 171 -19.75 -23.20 -16.19
N THR A 172 -20.61 -22.18 -16.08
CA THR A 172 -21.55 -21.76 -17.14
C THR A 172 -21.21 -20.40 -17.75
N ASP A 173 -20.15 -19.74 -17.31
CA ASP A 173 -19.82 -18.38 -17.74
C ASP A 173 -19.42 -18.33 -19.23
N ALA A 174 -18.80 -19.39 -19.75
CA ALA A 174 -18.43 -19.52 -21.15
C ALA A 174 -19.53 -20.12 -22.05
N ILE A 175 -20.71 -20.47 -21.49
CA ILE A 175 -21.79 -21.10 -22.26
C ILE A 175 -22.70 -20.03 -22.82
N ASP A 176 -22.80 -19.96 -24.14
CA ASP A 176 -23.71 -19.04 -24.85
C ASP A 176 -25.16 -19.37 -24.51
N GLY A 177 -25.94 -18.33 -24.19
CA GLY A 177 -27.37 -18.47 -23.85
C GLY A 177 -27.66 -19.05 -22.46
N ALA A 178 -26.65 -19.35 -21.64
CA ALA A 178 -26.86 -19.77 -20.25
C ALA A 178 -27.56 -18.66 -19.45
N PRO A 179 -28.48 -19.00 -18.51
CA PRO A 179 -29.19 -18.04 -17.70
C PRO A 179 -28.26 -17.15 -16.86
N GLY A 180 -28.66 -15.89 -16.69
CA GLY A 180 -27.89 -14.89 -15.92
C GLY A 180 -26.83 -14.18 -16.76
N THR A 181 -26.06 -13.32 -16.10
CA THR A 181 -25.01 -12.49 -16.73
C THR A 181 -23.65 -12.71 -16.04
N CYS A 182 -22.58 -12.49 -16.77
CA CYS A 182 -21.22 -12.52 -16.25
C CYS A 182 -20.36 -11.48 -16.96
N GLY A 183 -19.32 -10.99 -16.30
CA GLY A 183 -18.42 -9.98 -16.87
C GLY A 183 -17.51 -9.33 -15.83
N ILE A 184 -16.97 -8.16 -16.19
CA ILE A 184 -16.09 -7.37 -15.35
C ILE A 184 -16.61 -5.94 -15.28
N VAL A 185 -16.66 -5.37 -14.09
CA VAL A 185 -16.76 -3.92 -13.86
C VAL A 185 -15.34 -3.42 -13.65
N ASP A 186 -14.77 -2.70 -14.62
CA ASP A 186 -13.43 -2.10 -14.50
C ASP A 186 -13.49 -0.89 -13.57
N LEU A 187 -12.65 -0.88 -12.53
CA LEU A 187 -12.57 0.19 -11.54
C LEU A 187 -11.43 1.18 -11.80
N ARG A 188 -10.51 0.87 -12.70
CA ARG A 188 -9.36 1.75 -13.03
C ARG A 188 -9.78 3.02 -13.76
N ASN A 189 -10.95 3.02 -14.38
CA ASN A 189 -11.48 4.11 -15.19
C ASN A 189 -12.68 4.83 -14.54
N LEU A 190 -12.87 4.69 -13.22
CA LEU A 190 -13.96 5.35 -12.48
C LEU A 190 -13.56 6.74 -11.93
N GLY A 191 -12.42 7.31 -12.38
CA GLY A 191 -11.93 8.63 -12.01
C GLY A 191 -11.95 9.65 -13.13
#